data_743f00eaeb3723394e1893bc70cde4a8
#
_entry.id   743f00eaeb3723394e1893bc70cde4a8
#
_cell.length_a   1.000
_cell.length_b   1.000
_cell.length_c   1.000
_cell.angle_alpha   90.00
_cell.angle_beta   90.00
_cell.angle_gamma   90.00
#
_symmetry.space_group_name_H-M   'P 1'
#
loop_
_entity.id
_entity.type
_entity.pdbx_description
1 polymer ?
#
loop_
_entity_poly.entity_id
_entity_poly.type
_entity_poly.pdbx_seq_one_letter_code
_entity_poly.pdbx_strand_id
1 'polypeptide(L)'
;MFGTSAPSPPAQPEAGDRPVRLSFPAEGLPLDGLILRIPRVDDVQAVAPAFADSELREAANLPAFRPDDLVELLPQIGELIASGRLAPLLVAEPRTGEIFGGGALHHLDPERRIIEIGYWLFPRARGRGVATKVARALAEHAFALGVQRVVAYVNAGNRDSERVLERAGFTREGISRSMPKPDGRRINKTGYSLLPGE
;
A
#
# COMPACT_ATOMS: atom_id res chain seq x y z
N MET A 1 6.50 -62.15 -9.28
CA MET A 1 6.70 -61.20 -8.17
C MET A 1 6.73 -59.79 -8.74
N PHE A 2 5.64 -59.07 -8.64
CA PHE A 2 5.59 -57.67 -9.07
C PHE A 2 5.83 -56.84 -7.82
N GLY A 3 6.98 -56.16 -7.77
CA GLY A 3 7.33 -55.20 -6.71
C GLY A 3 6.55 -53.93 -6.90
N THR A 4 5.59 -53.67 -6.01
CA THR A 4 4.90 -52.40 -5.90
C THR A 4 5.84 -51.42 -5.19
N SER A 5 6.47 -50.54 -5.98
CA SER A 5 7.18 -49.39 -5.44
C SER A 5 6.15 -48.39 -4.88
N ALA A 6 6.25 -48.06 -3.60
CA ALA A 6 5.40 -47.06 -2.98
C ALA A 6 5.65 -45.70 -3.66
N PRO A 7 4.61 -44.86 -3.86
CA PRO A 7 4.82 -43.53 -4.40
C PRO A 7 5.66 -42.68 -3.42
N SER A 8 6.64 -41.95 -3.96
CA SER A 8 7.43 -41.00 -3.18
C SER A 8 6.52 -39.95 -2.52
N PRO A 9 6.80 -39.56 -1.28
CA PRO A 9 6.04 -38.50 -0.63
C PRO A 9 6.10 -37.20 -1.48
N PRO A 10 5.04 -36.38 -1.49
CA PRO A 10 5.07 -35.12 -2.21
C PRO A 10 6.23 -34.26 -1.70
N ALA A 11 6.95 -33.63 -2.62
CA ALA A 11 8.05 -32.73 -2.30
C ALA A 11 7.53 -31.63 -1.34
N GLN A 12 8.29 -31.34 -0.29
CA GLN A 12 7.98 -30.23 0.58
C GLN A 12 8.09 -28.93 -0.26
N PRO A 13 7.13 -27.99 -0.14
CA PRO A 13 7.17 -26.77 -0.92
C PRO A 13 8.48 -26.00 -0.61
N GLU A 14 9.22 -25.66 -1.65
CA GLU A 14 10.41 -24.84 -1.54
C GLU A 14 10.03 -23.47 -0.89
N ALA A 15 11.00 -22.77 -0.31
CA ALA A 15 10.75 -21.49 0.40
C ALA A 15 10.01 -20.45 -0.48
N GLY A 16 10.04 -20.64 -1.82
CA GLY A 16 9.31 -19.85 -2.81
C GLY A 16 7.82 -20.19 -2.99
N ASP A 17 7.34 -21.29 -2.41
CA ASP A 17 6.01 -21.86 -2.69
C ASP A 17 4.94 -21.48 -1.63
N ARG A 18 5.33 -20.73 -0.60
CA ARG A 18 4.37 -20.26 0.40
C ARG A 18 3.60 -19.04 -0.11
N PRO A 19 2.26 -19.00 0.10
CA PRO A 19 1.47 -17.84 -0.29
C PRO A 19 1.95 -16.60 0.47
N VAL A 20 2.07 -15.47 -0.25
CA VAL A 20 2.41 -14.18 0.35
C VAL A 20 1.32 -13.77 1.33
N ARG A 21 1.71 -13.35 2.53
CA ARG A 21 0.82 -12.85 3.56
C ARG A 21 1.34 -11.50 4.05
N LEU A 22 0.44 -10.53 4.19
CA LEU A 22 0.80 -9.23 4.74
C LEU A 22 0.95 -9.32 6.26
N SER A 23 2.03 -8.73 6.77
CA SER A 23 2.28 -8.52 8.19
C SER A 23 3.15 -7.29 8.34
N PHE A 24 3.11 -6.64 9.51
CA PHE A 24 3.91 -5.44 9.78
C PHE A 24 4.53 -5.56 11.17
N PRO A 25 5.76 -5.02 11.36
CA PRO A 25 6.35 -4.89 12.69
C PRO A 25 5.44 -4.05 13.60
N ALA A 26 5.35 -4.41 14.87
CA ALA A 26 4.52 -3.70 15.85
C ALA A 26 4.93 -2.23 15.99
N GLU A 27 6.24 -1.97 15.89
CA GLU A 27 6.83 -0.63 15.87
C GLU A 27 6.58 0.13 14.58
N GLY A 28 6.17 -0.54 13.50
CA GLY A 28 6.02 0.02 12.16
C GLY A 28 7.30 -0.02 11.33
N LEU A 29 7.26 0.59 10.14
CA LEU A 29 8.39 0.68 9.22
C LEU A 29 9.09 2.04 9.40
N PRO A 30 10.41 2.08 9.62
CA PRO A 30 11.15 3.35 9.77
C PRO A 30 11.16 4.13 8.46
N LEU A 31 11.07 5.45 8.54
CA LEU A 31 10.95 6.36 7.40
C LEU A 31 11.78 7.65 7.59
N ASP A 32 13.09 7.51 7.88
CA ASP A 32 14.01 8.64 8.04
C ASP A 32 13.46 9.76 8.94
N GLY A 33 13.37 9.48 10.23
CA GLY A 33 12.84 10.38 11.25
C GLY A 33 11.32 10.34 11.41
N LEU A 34 10.60 9.66 10.52
CA LEU A 34 9.18 9.35 10.62
C LEU A 34 8.99 7.83 10.74
N ILE A 35 7.76 7.41 10.95
CA ILE A 35 7.37 6.00 11.00
C ILE A 35 6.11 5.78 10.17
N LEU A 36 6.07 4.67 9.46
CA LEU A 36 4.86 4.21 8.77
C LEU A 36 4.26 3.07 9.58
N ARG A 37 3.12 3.30 10.23
CA ARG A 37 2.52 2.38 11.20
C ARG A 37 1.02 2.18 10.99
N ILE A 38 0.50 1.10 11.53
CA ILE A 38 -0.94 0.83 11.56
C ILE A 38 -1.68 1.96 12.32
N PRO A 39 -2.84 2.42 11.83
CA PRO A 39 -3.68 3.41 12.50
C PRO A 39 -4.14 2.96 13.89
N ARG A 40 -4.33 3.91 14.80
CA ARG A 40 -4.86 3.74 16.15
C ARG A 40 -6.13 4.57 16.33
N VAL A 41 -6.89 4.29 17.37
CA VAL A 41 -8.12 5.06 17.68
C VAL A 41 -7.82 6.56 17.86
N ASP A 42 -6.73 6.87 18.52
CA ASP A 42 -6.32 8.26 18.78
C ASP A 42 -5.96 9.04 17.50
N ASP A 43 -5.71 8.35 16.38
CA ASP A 43 -5.38 8.99 15.11
C ASP A 43 -6.61 9.51 14.35
N VAL A 44 -7.81 9.05 14.70
CA VAL A 44 -9.05 9.33 13.93
C VAL A 44 -9.27 10.83 13.73
N GLN A 45 -9.13 11.62 14.80
CA GLN A 45 -9.33 13.07 14.70
C GLN A 45 -8.25 13.76 13.85
N ALA A 46 -7.03 13.22 13.86
CA ALA A 46 -5.92 13.77 13.07
C ALA A 46 -6.05 13.44 11.57
N VAL A 47 -6.65 12.29 11.20
CA VAL A 47 -6.79 11.87 9.80
C VAL A 47 -8.12 12.27 9.17
N ALA A 48 -9.18 12.48 9.95
CA ALA A 48 -10.51 12.84 9.47
C ALA A 48 -10.51 14.00 8.45
N PRO A 49 -9.71 15.07 8.62
CA PRO A 49 -9.62 16.14 7.63
C PRO A 49 -9.18 15.67 6.23
N ALA A 50 -8.33 14.63 6.13
CA ALA A 50 -7.91 14.09 4.84
C ALA A 50 -9.07 13.43 4.08
N PHE A 51 -9.96 12.77 4.80
CA PHE A 51 -11.14 12.10 4.22
C PHE A 51 -12.31 13.06 3.97
N ALA A 52 -12.30 14.25 4.59
CA ALA A 52 -13.25 15.33 4.32
C ALA A 52 -12.82 16.19 3.11
N ASP A 53 -11.50 16.34 2.87
CA ASP A 53 -10.94 17.14 1.79
C ASP A 53 -11.20 16.48 0.42
N SER A 54 -12.04 17.12 -0.41
CA SER A 54 -12.41 16.60 -1.73
C SER A 54 -11.25 16.58 -2.72
N GLU A 55 -10.33 17.55 -2.66
CA GLU A 55 -9.17 17.61 -3.56
C GLU A 55 -8.17 16.51 -3.22
N LEU A 56 -7.90 16.31 -1.93
CA LEU A 56 -7.02 15.24 -1.48
C LEU A 56 -7.59 13.87 -1.81
N ARG A 57 -8.89 13.64 -1.55
CA ARG A 57 -9.56 12.40 -1.93
C ARG A 57 -9.52 12.14 -3.43
N GLU A 58 -9.77 13.17 -4.23
CA GLU A 58 -9.69 13.07 -5.70
C GLU A 58 -8.29 12.69 -6.16
N ALA A 59 -7.25 13.37 -5.65
CA ALA A 59 -5.87 13.14 -6.04
C ALA A 59 -5.34 11.75 -5.62
N ALA A 60 -5.72 11.29 -4.43
CA ALA A 60 -5.22 10.05 -3.83
C ALA A 60 -6.17 8.85 -3.95
N ASN A 61 -7.30 9.01 -4.65
CA ASN A 61 -8.36 7.99 -4.77
C ASN A 61 -8.85 7.47 -3.42
N LEU A 62 -8.93 8.33 -2.40
CA LEU A 62 -9.44 7.97 -1.09
C LEU A 62 -10.98 7.93 -1.11
N PRO A 63 -11.61 7.01 -0.37
CA PRO A 63 -13.04 7.02 -0.13
C PRO A 63 -13.45 8.24 0.70
N ALA A 64 -14.73 8.55 0.71
CA ALA A 64 -15.30 9.51 1.65
C ALA A 64 -15.62 8.77 2.95
N PHE A 65 -14.91 9.11 4.02
CA PHE A 65 -15.18 8.61 5.36
C PHE A 65 -15.46 9.75 6.32
N ARG A 66 -16.45 9.55 7.19
CA ARG A 66 -16.66 10.37 8.39
C ARG A 66 -15.79 9.81 9.53
N PRO A 67 -15.55 10.57 10.60
CA PRO A 67 -14.79 10.06 11.76
C PRO A 67 -15.34 8.74 12.31
N ASP A 68 -16.68 8.60 12.40
CA ASP A 68 -17.31 7.37 12.89
C ASP A 68 -17.03 6.17 11.99
N ASP A 69 -17.06 6.34 10.66
CA ASP A 69 -16.72 5.29 9.71
C ASP A 69 -15.28 4.80 9.91
N LEU A 70 -14.36 5.70 10.28
CA LEU A 70 -12.96 5.36 10.59
C LEU A 70 -12.85 4.57 11.90
N VAL A 71 -13.62 4.95 12.93
CA VAL A 71 -13.65 4.20 14.19
C VAL A 71 -14.17 2.78 13.97
N GLU A 72 -15.22 2.62 13.17
CA GLU A 72 -15.78 1.30 12.84
C GLU A 72 -14.83 0.43 11.99
N LEU A 73 -13.95 1.03 11.21
CA LEU A 73 -12.95 0.32 10.40
C LEU A 73 -11.80 -0.24 11.24
N LEU A 74 -11.38 0.45 12.31
CA LEU A 74 -10.18 0.09 13.07
C LEU A 74 -10.16 -1.36 13.58
N PRO A 75 -11.23 -1.91 14.18
CA PRO A 75 -11.25 -3.31 14.61
C PRO A 75 -11.08 -4.32 13.47
N GLN A 76 -11.41 -3.92 12.24
CA GLN A 76 -11.36 -4.78 11.06
C GLN A 76 -9.99 -4.76 10.36
N ILE A 77 -9.08 -3.85 10.75
CA ILE A 77 -7.78 -3.69 10.07
C ILE A 77 -6.97 -4.98 10.09
N GLY A 78 -6.96 -5.71 11.19
CA GLY A 78 -6.24 -6.98 11.31
C GLY A 78 -6.71 -8.01 10.26
N GLU A 79 -8.02 -8.14 10.06
CA GLU A 79 -8.60 -9.04 9.06
C GLU A 79 -8.34 -8.56 7.63
N LEU A 80 -8.45 -7.25 7.39
CA LEU A 80 -8.12 -6.65 6.08
C LEU A 80 -6.67 -6.91 5.69
N ILE A 81 -5.74 -6.77 6.63
CA ILE A 81 -4.32 -7.08 6.42
C ILE A 81 -4.14 -8.57 6.15
N ALA A 82 -4.69 -9.44 7.00
CA ALA A 82 -4.55 -10.89 6.87
C ALA A 82 -5.11 -11.43 5.55
N SER A 83 -6.19 -10.84 5.05
CA SER A 83 -6.80 -11.19 3.75
C SER A 83 -6.05 -10.59 2.54
N GLY A 84 -5.07 -9.73 2.73
CA GLY A 84 -4.37 -9.03 1.65
C GLY A 84 -5.20 -7.96 0.93
N ARG A 85 -6.41 -7.69 1.42
CA ARG A 85 -7.32 -6.72 0.78
C ARG A 85 -6.84 -5.29 0.95
N LEU A 86 -6.41 -4.93 2.16
CA LEU A 86 -5.98 -3.59 2.51
C LEU A 86 -5.14 -3.61 3.78
N ALA A 87 -3.98 -3.00 3.74
CA ALA A 87 -3.15 -2.69 4.90
C ALA A 87 -2.96 -1.17 4.97
N PRO A 88 -3.85 -0.43 5.65
CA PRO A 88 -3.74 1.01 5.80
C PRO A 88 -2.64 1.34 6.80
N LEU A 89 -1.83 2.35 6.50
CA LEU A 89 -0.74 2.81 7.33
C LEU A 89 -0.74 4.34 7.41
N LEU A 90 -0.27 4.89 8.52
CA LEU A 90 -0.10 6.33 8.72
C LEU A 90 1.37 6.70 8.83
N VAL A 91 1.73 7.81 8.22
CA VAL A 91 3.04 8.46 8.36
C VAL A 91 2.98 9.36 9.58
N ALA A 92 3.69 8.99 10.63
CA ALA A 92 3.68 9.70 11.91
C ALA A 92 5.08 10.12 12.38
N GLU A 93 5.16 11.21 13.11
CA GLU A 93 6.35 11.56 13.90
C GLU A 93 6.35 10.69 15.17
N PRO A 94 7.42 9.92 15.46
CA PRO A 94 7.40 8.92 16.52
C PRO A 94 7.18 9.47 17.94
N ARG A 95 7.67 10.69 18.22
CA ARG A 95 7.63 11.29 19.58
C ARG A 95 6.35 12.04 19.86
N THR A 96 5.83 12.77 18.88
CA THR A 96 4.66 13.62 19.03
C THR A 96 3.36 12.95 18.59
N GLY A 97 3.46 11.93 17.75
CA GLY A 97 2.32 11.29 17.10
C GLY A 97 1.71 12.12 15.96
N GLU A 98 2.32 13.28 15.59
CA GLU A 98 1.81 14.10 14.50
C GLU A 98 1.73 13.30 13.19
N ILE A 99 0.56 13.35 12.53
CA ILE A 99 0.31 12.65 11.28
C ILE A 99 0.61 13.56 10.09
N PHE A 100 1.44 13.07 9.18
CA PHE A 100 1.83 13.75 7.94
C PHE A 100 1.07 13.26 6.71
N GLY A 101 0.49 12.07 6.77
CA GLY A 101 -0.22 11.42 5.67
C GLY A 101 -0.39 9.95 5.92
N GLY A 102 -0.50 9.17 4.84
CA GLY A 102 -0.61 7.73 4.93
C GLY A 102 -0.14 7.01 3.66
N GLY A 103 -0.06 5.71 3.80
CA GLY A 103 0.19 4.78 2.71
C GLY A 103 -0.63 3.51 2.90
N ALA A 104 -0.70 2.70 1.86
CA ALA A 104 -1.37 1.41 1.93
C ALA A 104 -0.71 0.39 1.02
N LEU A 105 -0.74 -0.88 1.44
CA LEU A 105 -0.65 -2.04 0.57
C LEU A 105 -2.06 -2.57 0.37
N HIS A 106 -2.46 -2.82 -0.87
CA HIS A 106 -3.81 -3.33 -1.15
C HIS A 106 -3.84 -4.19 -2.42
N HIS A 107 -4.97 -4.92 -2.61
CA HIS A 107 -5.17 -5.78 -3.76
C HIS A 107 -4.05 -6.82 -3.97
N LEU A 108 -3.62 -7.48 -2.88
CA LEU A 108 -2.64 -8.55 -3.00
C LEU A 108 -3.22 -9.70 -3.85
N ASP A 109 -2.52 -10.04 -4.92
CA ASP A 109 -2.67 -11.30 -5.64
C ASP A 109 -1.56 -12.26 -5.13
N PRO A 110 -1.88 -13.18 -4.21
CA PRO A 110 -0.86 -14.02 -3.59
C PRO A 110 -0.31 -15.09 -4.55
N GLU A 111 -1.06 -15.46 -5.60
CA GLU A 111 -0.63 -16.45 -6.60
C GLU A 111 0.36 -15.81 -7.58
N ARG A 112 0.04 -14.61 -8.08
CA ARG A 112 0.92 -13.86 -8.98
C ARG A 112 1.99 -13.07 -8.24
N ARG A 113 1.91 -12.99 -6.90
CA ARG A 113 2.80 -12.21 -6.04
C ARG A 113 2.87 -10.74 -6.45
N ILE A 114 1.72 -10.16 -6.75
CA ILE A 114 1.56 -8.75 -7.15
C ILE A 114 0.79 -8.03 -6.06
N ILE A 115 1.21 -6.80 -5.74
CA ILE A 115 0.50 -5.92 -4.81
C ILE A 115 0.47 -4.49 -5.33
N GLU A 116 -0.59 -3.76 -5.02
CA GLU A 116 -0.72 -2.34 -5.32
C GLU A 116 -0.36 -1.49 -4.10
N ILE A 117 0.35 -0.38 -4.32
CA ILE A 117 0.59 0.64 -3.30
C ILE A 117 -0.21 1.89 -3.58
N GLY A 118 -0.63 2.55 -2.50
CA GLY A 118 -1.18 3.90 -2.52
C GLY A 118 -0.55 4.77 -1.43
N TYR A 119 -0.59 6.09 -1.61
CA TYR A 119 -0.13 7.06 -0.60
C TYR A 119 -0.84 8.40 -0.75
N TRP A 120 -0.86 9.15 0.34
CA TRP A 120 -1.38 10.51 0.40
C TRP A 120 -0.63 11.31 1.47
N LEU A 121 -0.53 12.63 1.28
CA LEU A 121 0.09 13.53 2.26
C LEU A 121 -0.77 14.76 2.46
N PHE A 122 -0.85 15.22 3.70
CA PHE A 122 -1.34 16.56 3.98
C PHE A 122 -0.51 17.63 3.26
N PRO A 123 -1.09 18.76 2.84
CA PRO A 123 -0.37 19.82 2.13
C PRO A 123 0.93 20.25 2.83
N ARG A 124 0.92 20.36 4.17
CA ARG A 124 2.09 20.76 4.97
C ARG A 124 3.27 19.76 4.92
N ALA A 125 3.03 18.53 4.50
CA ALA A 125 4.05 17.48 4.40
C ALA A 125 4.62 17.31 2.99
N ARG A 126 4.05 17.99 2.00
CA ARG A 126 4.48 17.91 0.60
C ARG A 126 5.79 18.63 0.35
N GLY A 127 6.45 18.35 -0.79
CA GLY A 127 7.69 18.98 -1.20
C GLY A 127 8.94 18.53 -0.42
N ARG A 128 8.80 17.67 0.59
CA ARG A 128 9.86 17.21 1.50
C ARG A 128 10.37 15.80 1.22
N GLY A 129 9.97 15.20 0.10
CA GLY A 129 10.36 13.83 -0.27
C GLY A 129 9.67 12.71 0.51
N VAL A 130 8.74 13.03 1.43
CA VAL A 130 8.06 12.05 2.28
C VAL A 130 7.32 11.00 1.46
N ALA A 131 6.54 11.39 0.44
CA ALA A 131 5.81 10.44 -0.41
C ALA A 131 6.74 9.44 -1.14
N THR A 132 7.90 9.90 -1.61
CA THR A 132 8.91 9.03 -2.24
C THR A 132 9.45 8.00 -1.24
N LYS A 133 9.73 8.42 0.00
CA LYS A 133 10.15 7.50 1.06
C LYS A 133 9.06 6.48 1.40
N VAL A 134 7.79 6.92 1.47
CA VAL A 134 6.65 6.02 1.70
C VAL A 134 6.54 4.98 0.59
N ALA A 135 6.58 5.40 -0.68
CA ALA A 135 6.49 4.48 -1.81
C ALA A 135 7.61 3.43 -1.80
N ARG A 136 8.85 3.84 -1.50
CA ARG A 136 10.01 2.93 -1.36
C ARG A 136 9.82 1.97 -0.20
N ALA A 137 9.51 2.46 1.00
CA ALA A 137 9.36 1.63 2.19
C ALA A 137 8.24 0.58 2.02
N LEU A 138 7.12 0.95 1.38
CA LEU A 138 6.05 0.01 1.06
C LEU A 138 6.52 -1.07 0.08
N ALA A 139 7.26 -0.69 -0.97
CA ALA A 139 7.76 -1.64 -1.97
C ALA A 139 8.82 -2.58 -1.36
N GLU A 140 9.79 -2.05 -0.64
CA GLU A 140 10.83 -2.84 0.04
C GLU A 140 10.22 -3.82 1.04
N HIS A 141 9.24 -3.37 1.83
CA HIS A 141 8.52 -4.24 2.75
C HIS A 141 7.75 -5.35 2.03
N ALA A 142 7.04 -5.02 0.95
CA ALA A 142 6.34 -6.01 0.13
C ALA A 142 7.30 -7.06 -0.45
N PHE A 143 8.47 -6.65 -0.95
CA PHE A 143 9.49 -7.57 -1.45
C PHE A 143 10.04 -8.48 -0.35
N ALA A 144 10.26 -7.95 0.86
CA ALA A 144 10.69 -8.75 2.01
C ALA A 144 9.65 -9.82 2.41
N LEU A 145 8.37 -9.61 2.11
CA LEU A 145 7.28 -10.58 2.28
C LEU A 145 7.15 -11.58 1.10
N GLY A 146 7.98 -11.46 0.07
CA GLY A 146 7.99 -12.37 -1.08
C GLY A 146 7.16 -11.91 -2.28
N VAL A 147 6.65 -10.67 -2.29
CA VAL A 147 6.04 -10.05 -3.47
C VAL A 147 7.09 -9.96 -4.58
N GLN A 148 6.68 -10.18 -5.83
CA GLN A 148 7.57 -10.15 -7.00
C GLN A 148 7.32 -8.94 -7.91
N ARG A 149 6.24 -8.21 -7.64
CA ARG A 149 5.89 -7.01 -8.41
C ARG A 149 5.03 -6.10 -7.57
N VAL A 150 5.48 -4.87 -7.41
CA VAL A 150 4.69 -3.80 -6.79
C VAL A 150 4.18 -2.88 -7.89
N VAL A 151 2.89 -2.59 -7.89
CA VAL A 151 2.26 -1.68 -8.84
C VAL A 151 1.70 -0.45 -8.16
N ALA A 152 1.56 0.64 -8.91
CA ALA A 152 0.89 1.85 -8.47
C ALA A 152 0.12 2.48 -9.63
N TYR A 153 -1.07 3.01 -9.35
CA TYR A 153 -1.89 3.69 -10.36
C TYR A 153 -2.20 5.11 -9.90
N VAL A 154 -1.76 6.09 -10.67
CA VAL A 154 -2.04 7.51 -10.43
C VAL A 154 -3.03 8.05 -11.46
N ASN A 155 -3.83 9.04 -11.08
CA ASN A 155 -4.71 9.72 -12.04
C ASN A 155 -3.86 10.31 -13.17
N ALA A 156 -4.20 10.01 -14.42
CA ALA A 156 -3.45 10.52 -15.57
C ALA A 156 -3.36 12.04 -15.53
N GLY A 157 -2.12 12.56 -15.60
CA GLY A 157 -1.83 14.00 -15.47
C GLY A 157 -1.54 14.49 -14.04
N ASN A 158 -1.62 13.62 -13.03
CA ASN A 158 -1.14 13.95 -11.67
C ASN A 158 0.40 13.91 -11.64
N ARG A 159 1.01 14.97 -12.16
CA ARG A 159 2.47 15.08 -12.31
C ARG A 159 3.25 14.97 -11.00
N ASP A 160 2.64 15.35 -9.89
CA ASP A 160 3.30 15.26 -8.58
C ASP A 160 3.45 13.80 -8.15
N SER A 161 2.38 13.00 -8.26
CA SER A 161 2.45 11.57 -7.98
C SER A 161 3.30 10.80 -9.01
N GLU A 162 3.25 11.17 -10.30
CA GLU A 162 4.13 10.59 -11.33
C GLU A 162 5.60 10.77 -10.94
N ARG A 163 6.02 12.01 -10.59
CA ARG A 163 7.40 12.30 -10.13
C ARG A 163 7.77 11.58 -8.83
N VAL A 164 6.83 11.37 -7.92
CA VAL A 164 7.08 10.61 -6.69
C VAL A 164 7.46 9.16 -7.02
N LEU A 165 6.69 8.50 -7.88
CA LEU A 165 6.93 7.11 -8.27
C LEU A 165 8.25 6.96 -9.05
N GLU A 166 8.51 7.84 -10.01
CA GLU A 166 9.77 7.84 -10.77
C GLU A 166 10.99 8.00 -9.85
N ARG A 167 10.94 8.93 -8.88
CA ARG A 167 11.99 9.10 -7.86
C ARG A 167 12.09 7.94 -6.89
N ALA A 168 11.01 7.20 -6.69
CA ALA A 168 11.02 5.98 -5.89
C ALA A 168 11.56 4.76 -6.64
N GLY A 169 11.89 4.90 -7.93
CA GLY A 169 12.45 3.85 -8.77
C GLY A 169 11.43 3.13 -9.64
N PHE A 170 10.15 3.49 -9.56
CA PHE A 170 9.10 2.84 -10.36
C PHE A 170 9.23 3.19 -11.85
N THR A 171 9.08 2.19 -12.68
CA THR A 171 9.05 2.30 -14.15
C THR A 171 7.62 2.56 -14.62
N ARG A 172 7.43 3.55 -15.48
CA ARG A 172 6.15 3.87 -16.11
C ARG A 172 5.82 2.85 -17.19
N GLU A 173 4.62 2.24 -17.11
CA GLU A 173 4.19 1.19 -18.06
C GLU A 173 3.19 1.67 -19.11
N GLY A 174 2.45 2.73 -18.82
CA GLY A 174 1.47 3.24 -19.78
C GLY A 174 0.19 3.75 -19.13
N ILE A 175 -0.86 3.91 -19.95
CA ILE A 175 -2.17 4.41 -19.52
C ILE A 175 -3.20 3.29 -19.55
N SER A 176 -3.78 3.01 -18.39
CA SER A 176 -4.98 2.18 -18.23
C SER A 176 -6.21 3.08 -18.40
N ARG A 177 -6.98 2.84 -19.46
CA ARG A 177 -8.18 3.65 -19.76
C ARG A 177 -9.37 3.19 -18.95
N SER A 178 -10.23 4.14 -18.57
CA SER A 178 -11.53 3.86 -17.96
C SER A 178 -11.46 3.01 -16.69
N MET A 179 -10.50 3.32 -15.80
CA MET A 179 -10.36 2.67 -14.49
C MET A 179 -11.41 3.23 -13.51
N PRO A 180 -12.01 2.37 -12.66
CA PRO A 180 -13.01 2.83 -11.69
C PRO A 180 -12.37 3.66 -10.59
N LYS A 181 -13.15 4.61 -10.05
CA LYS A 181 -12.87 5.35 -8.81
C LYS A 181 -13.84 4.92 -7.70
N PRO A 182 -13.52 5.20 -6.42
CA PRO A 182 -14.40 4.89 -5.30
C PRO A 182 -15.81 5.51 -5.41
N ASP A 183 -15.94 6.63 -6.11
CA ASP A 183 -17.22 7.32 -6.35
C ASP A 183 -18.00 6.80 -7.57
N GLY A 184 -17.54 5.72 -8.19
CA GLY A 184 -18.15 5.09 -9.36
C GLY A 184 -17.81 5.75 -10.70
N ARG A 185 -17.18 6.92 -10.74
CA ARG A 185 -16.68 7.52 -11.98
C ARG A 185 -15.55 6.68 -12.57
N ARG A 186 -15.29 6.89 -13.85
CA ARG A 186 -14.21 6.21 -14.56
C ARG A 186 -13.23 7.23 -15.12
N ILE A 187 -11.96 6.99 -14.89
CA ILE A 187 -10.88 7.87 -15.33
C ILE A 187 -9.75 7.08 -15.96
N ASN A 188 -8.88 7.77 -16.67
CA ASN A 188 -7.61 7.18 -17.10
C ASN A 188 -6.59 7.26 -15.95
N LYS A 189 -5.83 6.18 -15.74
CA LYS A 189 -4.72 6.13 -14.78
C LYS A 189 -3.42 5.80 -15.48
N THR A 190 -2.33 6.41 -15.05
CA THR A 190 -0.98 5.99 -15.45
C THR A 190 -0.54 4.87 -14.52
N GLY A 191 -0.17 3.72 -15.10
CA GLY A 191 0.36 2.56 -14.38
C GLY A 191 1.88 2.64 -14.24
N TYR A 192 2.36 2.25 -13.07
CA TYR A 192 3.76 2.14 -12.70
C TYR A 192 4.03 0.80 -12.03
N SER A 193 5.25 0.28 -12.14
CA SER A 193 5.68 -0.91 -11.43
C SER A 193 7.11 -0.78 -10.94
N LEU A 194 7.44 -1.59 -9.92
CA LEU A 194 8.79 -1.82 -9.42
C LEU A 194 8.99 -3.32 -9.22
N LEU A 195 10.17 -3.84 -9.58
CA LEU A 195 10.54 -5.23 -9.41
C LEU A 195 11.65 -5.39 -8.37
N PRO A 196 11.82 -6.56 -7.74
CA PRO A 196 12.91 -6.79 -6.81
C PRO A 196 14.28 -6.58 -7.48
N GLY A 197 15.12 -5.75 -6.86
CA GLY A 197 16.49 -5.49 -7.33
C GLY A 197 16.64 -4.32 -8.31
N GLU A 198 15.56 -3.62 -8.62
CA GLU A 198 15.60 -2.37 -9.38
C GLU A 198 15.91 -1.16 -8.49
#